data_7aac67206e0c11be6985de033ae73998
#
_entry.id   7aac67206e0c11be6985de033ae73998
#
_cell.length_a   1.000
_cell.length_b   1.000
_cell.length_c   1.000
_cell.angle_alpha   90.00
_cell.angle_beta   90.00
_cell.angle_gamma   90.00
#
_symmetry.space_group_name_H-M   'P 1'
#
loop_
_entity.id
_entity.type
_entity.pdbx_description
1 polymer ?
#
loop_
_entity_poly.entity_id
_entity_poly.type
_entity_poly.pdbx_seq_one_letter_code
_entity_poly.pdbx_strand_id
1 'polypeptide(L)'
;MGAIAFVVTAALLGGAIADWTLRNQEMDAFVSAVEQSESQMTWAQESVGLVFDEAADPSSGADPEAVNEELQGIAAEGRDRIKAAGELVAQVRISPWHEDLLLARQAYMEHNMAWQSYLDRAANDADEFALPQDEVNSTFLAAEPLFREALPVPDGYSLAERVDLIFAEPEPQSNEGPTQQASLAQ
;
A
#
# COMPACT_ATOMS: atom_id res chain seq x y z
N MET A 1 34.59 -30.61 29.99
CA MET A 1 33.42 -30.59 29.08
C MET A 1 32.54 -29.33 29.24
N GLY A 2 32.43 -28.69 30.42
CA GLY A 2 31.55 -27.51 30.63
C GLY A 2 31.90 -26.26 29.83
N ALA A 3 33.18 -25.95 29.64
CA ALA A 3 33.64 -24.73 28.97
C ALA A 3 33.29 -24.70 27.47
N ILE A 4 33.38 -25.84 26.76
CA ILE A 4 33.08 -25.94 25.34
C ILE A 4 31.54 -25.81 25.14
N ALA A 5 30.72 -26.43 25.99
CA ALA A 5 29.25 -26.29 25.93
C ALA A 5 28.81 -24.83 26.13
N PHE A 6 29.44 -24.12 27.08
CA PHE A 6 29.14 -22.71 27.32
C PHE A 6 29.50 -21.81 26.14
N VAL A 7 30.62 -22.00 25.49
CA VAL A 7 31.07 -21.22 24.33
C VAL A 7 30.10 -21.47 23.12
N VAL A 8 29.74 -22.72 22.89
CA VAL A 8 28.80 -23.05 21.81
C VAL A 8 27.40 -22.44 22.05
N THR A 9 26.91 -22.53 23.30
CA THR A 9 25.59 -21.92 23.63
C THR A 9 25.64 -20.39 23.52
N ALA A 10 26.69 -19.73 23.96
CA ALA A 10 26.83 -18.28 23.81
C ALA A 10 26.93 -17.83 22.34
N ALA A 11 27.63 -18.61 21.51
CA ALA A 11 27.70 -18.32 20.06
C ALA A 11 26.36 -18.49 19.36
N LEU A 12 25.58 -19.52 19.68
CA LEU A 12 24.24 -19.75 19.14
C LEU A 12 23.25 -18.66 19.56
N LEU A 13 23.26 -18.26 20.84
CA LEU A 13 22.41 -17.18 21.33
C LEU A 13 22.79 -15.83 20.70
N GLY A 14 24.08 -15.55 20.54
CA GLY A 14 24.56 -14.34 19.89
C GLY A 14 24.14 -14.29 18.42
N GLY A 15 24.21 -15.42 17.70
CA GLY A 15 23.74 -15.54 16.32
C GLY A 15 22.23 -15.31 16.18
N ALA A 16 21.44 -15.93 17.07
CA ALA A 16 19.98 -15.77 17.03
C ALA A 16 19.53 -14.33 17.32
N ILE A 17 20.17 -13.65 18.27
CA ILE A 17 19.86 -12.23 18.57
C ILE A 17 20.26 -11.33 17.39
N ALA A 18 21.41 -11.59 16.75
CA ALA A 18 21.86 -10.81 15.60
C ALA A 18 20.92 -11.00 14.41
N ASP A 19 20.48 -12.21 14.13
CA ASP A 19 19.55 -12.53 13.07
C ASP A 19 18.15 -11.90 13.32
N TRP A 20 17.64 -12.03 14.53
CA TRP A 20 16.39 -11.36 14.93
C TRP A 20 16.47 -9.83 14.77
N THR A 21 17.59 -9.21 15.18
CA THR A 21 17.80 -7.76 15.03
C THR A 21 17.80 -7.36 13.55
N LEU A 22 18.54 -8.13 12.73
CA LEU A 22 18.63 -7.89 11.30
C LEU A 22 17.24 -8.01 10.63
N ARG A 23 16.49 -9.07 10.94
CA ARG A 23 15.15 -9.29 10.42
C ARG A 23 14.20 -8.14 10.75
N ASN A 24 14.23 -7.64 12.01
CA ASN A 24 13.41 -6.48 12.39
C ASN A 24 13.80 -5.23 11.59
N GLN A 25 15.09 -4.97 11.38
CA GLN A 25 15.55 -3.83 10.57
C GLN A 25 15.18 -3.95 9.10
N GLU A 26 15.28 -5.13 8.52
CA GLU A 26 14.91 -5.38 7.14
C GLU A 26 13.40 -5.25 6.94
N MET A 27 12.58 -5.78 7.86
CA MET A 27 11.13 -5.63 7.83
C MET A 27 10.71 -4.17 8.02
N ASP A 28 11.33 -3.43 8.95
CA ASP A 28 11.06 -2.00 9.15
C ASP A 28 11.37 -1.18 7.88
N ALA A 29 12.51 -1.43 7.25
CA ALA A 29 12.86 -0.77 5.99
C ALA A 29 11.88 -1.11 4.86
N PHE A 30 11.43 -2.38 4.80
CA PHE A 30 10.46 -2.83 3.81
C PHE A 30 9.09 -2.19 4.04
N VAL A 31 8.55 -2.24 5.26
CA VAL A 31 7.27 -1.62 5.62
C VAL A 31 7.30 -0.12 5.36
N SER A 32 8.39 0.57 5.69
CA SER A 32 8.54 2.01 5.42
C SER A 32 8.50 2.34 3.92
N ALA A 33 9.11 1.51 3.08
CA ALA A 33 9.06 1.68 1.63
C ALA A 33 7.65 1.41 1.07
N VAL A 34 6.94 0.43 1.64
CA VAL A 34 5.55 0.13 1.30
C VAL A 34 4.63 1.28 1.69
N GLU A 35 4.72 1.80 2.91
CA GLU A 35 3.94 2.97 3.36
C GLU A 35 4.12 4.17 2.43
N GLN A 36 5.34 4.40 1.97
CA GLN A 36 5.60 5.45 0.99
C GLN A 36 4.93 5.15 -0.36
N SER A 37 4.90 3.90 -0.80
CA SER A 37 4.22 3.50 -2.04
C SER A 37 2.71 3.65 -1.91
N GLU A 38 2.12 3.19 -0.80
CA GLU A 38 0.68 3.36 -0.52
C GLU A 38 0.27 4.84 -0.49
N SER A 39 1.12 5.72 0.04
CA SER A 39 0.84 7.15 0.01
C SER A 39 0.74 7.74 -1.41
N GLN A 40 1.45 7.18 -2.39
CA GLN A 40 1.31 7.60 -3.79
C GLN A 40 0.03 7.04 -4.43
N MET A 41 -0.40 5.84 -4.05
CA MET A 41 -1.66 5.26 -4.50
C MET A 41 -2.86 6.05 -3.93
N THR A 42 -2.81 6.38 -2.65
CA THR A 42 -3.79 7.24 -1.98
C THR A 42 -3.88 8.61 -2.66
N TRP A 43 -2.72 9.24 -2.94
CA TRP A 43 -2.68 10.51 -3.68
C TRP A 43 -3.40 10.41 -5.03
N ALA A 44 -3.17 9.34 -5.79
CA ALA A 44 -3.82 9.16 -7.08
C ALA A 44 -5.35 9.02 -6.93
N GLN A 45 -5.80 8.22 -5.97
CA GLN A 45 -7.22 8.02 -5.68
C GLN A 45 -7.90 9.31 -5.24
N GLU A 46 -7.30 10.05 -4.30
CA GLU A 46 -7.83 11.34 -3.81
C GLU A 46 -7.90 12.38 -4.93
N SER A 47 -6.84 12.46 -5.77
CA SER A 47 -6.81 13.40 -6.89
C SER A 47 -7.91 13.12 -7.91
N VAL A 48 -8.13 11.86 -8.25
CA VAL A 48 -9.24 11.42 -9.13
C VAL A 48 -10.59 11.73 -8.49
N GLY A 49 -10.75 11.45 -7.19
CA GLY A 49 -11.96 11.74 -6.44
C GLY A 49 -12.33 13.24 -6.49
N LEU A 50 -11.35 14.12 -6.31
CA LEU A 50 -11.58 15.57 -6.38
C LEU A 50 -12.09 16.03 -7.75
N VAL A 51 -11.55 15.48 -8.84
CA VAL A 51 -12.02 15.81 -10.19
C VAL A 51 -13.46 15.35 -10.41
N PHE A 52 -13.80 14.14 -9.94
CA PHE A 52 -15.18 13.66 -10.04
C PHE A 52 -16.15 14.47 -9.19
N ASP A 53 -15.76 14.89 -7.99
CA ASP A 53 -16.59 15.72 -7.11
C ASP A 53 -16.84 17.10 -7.74
N GLU A 54 -15.81 17.71 -8.34
CA GLU A 54 -15.96 18.99 -9.06
C GLU A 54 -16.85 18.83 -10.30
N ALA A 55 -16.66 17.78 -11.08
CA ALA A 55 -17.46 17.52 -12.27
C ALA A 55 -18.93 17.20 -11.94
N ALA A 56 -19.20 16.64 -10.76
CA ALA A 56 -20.55 16.35 -10.28
C ALA A 56 -21.31 17.59 -9.78
N ASP A 57 -20.63 18.72 -9.50
CA ASP A 57 -21.28 19.97 -9.09
C ASP A 57 -21.98 20.62 -10.28
N PRO A 58 -23.32 20.76 -10.28
CA PRO A 58 -24.07 21.39 -11.37
C PRO A 58 -23.67 22.86 -11.62
N SER A 59 -23.05 23.50 -10.66
CA SER A 59 -22.62 24.92 -10.75
C SER A 59 -21.22 25.07 -11.35
N SER A 60 -20.42 24.02 -11.44
CA SER A 60 -19.04 24.06 -11.95
C SER A 60 -18.98 24.45 -13.43
N GLY A 61 -20.00 24.03 -14.22
CA GLY A 61 -19.98 24.19 -15.66
C GLY A 61 -18.82 23.39 -16.33
N ALA A 62 -18.37 22.33 -15.68
CA ALA A 62 -17.23 21.53 -16.11
C ALA A 62 -17.41 21.03 -17.54
N ASP A 63 -16.40 21.24 -18.37
CA ASP A 63 -16.34 20.69 -19.73
C ASP A 63 -15.90 19.22 -19.65
N PRO A 64 -16.69 18.26 -20.15
CA PRO A 64 -16.33 16.85 -20.11
C PRO A 64 -14.97 16.53 -20.75
N GLU A 65 -14.57 17.25 -21.80
CA GLU A 65 -13.30 17.04 -22.48
C GLU A 65 -12.14 17.47 -21.57
N ALA A 66 -12.26 18.61 -20.89
CA ALA A 66 -11.27 19.09 -19.93
C ALA A 66 -11.17 18.14 -18.70
N VAL A 67 -12.29 17.63 -18.20
CA VAL A 67 -12.31 16.64 -17.11
C VAL A 67 -11.55 15.36 -17.51
N ASN A 68 -11.77 14.85 -18.72
CA ASN A 68 -11.07 13.66 -19.21
C ASN A 68 -9.57 13.91 -19.37
N GLU A 69 -9.15 15.07 -19.90
CA GLU A 69 -7.73 15.43 -19.99
C GLU A 69 -7.07 15.51 -18.61
N GLU A 70 -7.76 16.06 -17.62
CA GLU A 70 -7.26 16.16 -16.25
C GLU A 70 -7.12 14.76 -15.61
N LEU A 71 -8.14 13.90 -15.74
CA LEU A 71 -8.09 12.52 -15.26
C LEU A 71 -6.94 11.72 -15.89
N GLN A 72 -6.74 11.83 -17.19
CA GLN A 72 -5.62 11.20 -17.89
C GLN A 72 -4.26 11.74 -17.41
N GLY A 73 -4.17 13.05 -17.14
CA GLY A 73 -2.99 13.67 -16.56
C GLY A 73 -2.65 13.13 -15.18
N ILE A 74 -3.66 13.03 -14.30
CA ILE A 74 -3.52 12.43 -12.95
C ILE A 74 -3.09 10.97 -13.05
N ALA A 75 -3.68 10.19 -13.97
CA ALA A 75 -3.31 8.80 -14.18
C ALA A 75 -1.83 8.65 -14.63
N ALA A 76 -1.37 9.48 -15.56
CA ALA A 76 0.01 9.45 -16.02
C ALA A 76 0.99 9.83 -14.90
N GLU A 77 0.71 10.88 -14.14
CA GLU A 77 1.52 11.29 -12.99
C GLU A 77 1.50 10.24 -11.89
N GLY A 78 0.34 9.68 -11.55
CA GLY A 78 0.17 8.63 -10.55
C GLY A 78 0.97 7.38 -10.91
N ARG A 79 0.90 6.93 -12.17
CA ARG A 79 1.70 5.82 -12.67
C ARG A 79 3.20 6.04 -12.43
N ASP A 80 3.71 7.23 -12.77
CA ASP A 80 5.14 7.54 -12.66
C ASP A 80 5.57 7.63 -11.18
N ARG A 81 4.72 8.17 -10.29
CA ARG A 81 4.94 8.22 -8.85
C ARG A 81 4.96 6.81 -8.23
N ILE A 82 3.98 5.96 -8.56
CA ILE A 82 3.89 4.59 -8.06
C ILE A 82 5.07 3.75 -8.57
N LYS A 83 5.49 3.95 -9.83
CA LYS A 83 6.69 3.31 -10.37
C LYS A 83 7.93 3.68 -9.57
N ALA A 84 8.15 4.98 -9.30
CA ALA A 84 9.30 5.44 -8.52
C ALA A 84 9.28 4.87 -7.09
N ALA A 85 8.10 4.82 -6.44
CA ALA A 85 7.94 4.22 -5.13
C ALA A 85 8.19 2.70 -5.14
N GLY A 86 7.71 1.98 -6.16
CA GLY A 86 7.99 0.56 -6.36
C GLY A 86 9.48 0.25 -6.53
N GLU A 87 10.23 1.13 -7.19
CA GLU A 87 11.69 1.01 -7.29
C GLU A 87 12.36 1.11 -5.89
N LEU A 88 11.85 1.94 -4.98
CA LEU A 88 12.35 1.99 -3.59
C LEU A 88 12.07 0.68 -2.87
N VAL A 89 10.87 0.12 -2.99
CA VAL A 89 10.52 -1.18 -2.42
C VAL A 89 11.46 -2.29 -2.96
N ALA A 90 11.71 -2.30 -4.27
CA ALA A 90 12.59 -3.28 -4.89
C ALA A 90 14.05 -3.17 -4.41
N GLN A 91 14.49 -1.98 -4.02
CA GLN A 91 15.86 -1.71 -3.55
C GLN A 91 16.07 -2.05 -2.07
N VAL A 92 15.02 -2.34 -1.31
CA VAL A 92 15.16 -2.77 0.10
C VAL A 92 16.01 -4.03 0.16
N ARG A 93 17.09 -3.96 0.93
CA ARG A 93 17.99 -5.10 1.11
C ARG A 93 17.37 -6.08 2.10
N ILE A 94 17.16 -7.30 1.64
CA ILE A 94 16.63 -8.41 2.43
C ILE A 94 17.63 -9.56 2.31
N SER A 95 17.97 -10.15 3.45
CA SER A 95 18.87 -11.28 3.53
C SER A 95 18.28 -12.51 2.83
N PRO A 96 19.08 -13.27 2.06
CA PRO A 96 18.54 -14.40 1.26
C PRO A 96 17.89 -15.52 2.09
N TRP A 97 18.18 -15.59 3.39
CA TRP A 97 17.59 -16.59 4.29
C TRP A 97 16.30 -16.14 4.98
N HIS A 98 15.87 -14.88 4.80
CA HIS A 98 14.55 -14.39 5.20
C HIS A 98 13.57 -14.57 4.02
N GLU A 99 13.30 -15.83 3.68
CA GLU A 99 12.52 -16.19 2.48
C GLU A 99 11.09 -15.65 2.52
N ASP A 100 10.45 -15.67 3.67
CA ASP A 100 9.12 -15.13 3.90
C ASP A 100 9.04 -13.61 3.63
N LEU A 101 10.05 -12.86 4.04
CA LEU A 101 10.14 -11.42 3.75
C LEU A 101 10.39 -11.15 2.25
N LEU A 102 11.16 -12.02 1.58
CA LEU A 102 11.33 -11.95 0.13
C LEU A 102 10.03 -12.23 -0.61
N LEU A 103 9.23 -13.19 -0.13
CA LEU A 103 7.91 -13.50 -0.69
C LEU A 103 6.93 -12.36 -0.49
N ALA A 104 6.89 -11.74 0.71
CA ALA A 104 6.07 -10.56 0.97
C ALA A 104 6.42 -9.40 0.04
N ARG A 105 7.74 -9.14 -0.17
CA ARG A 105 8.20 -8.12 -1.11
C ARG A 105 7.77 -8.43 -2.54
N GLN A 106 7.90 -9.67 -2.98
CA GLN A 106 7.49 -10.07 -4.33
C GLN A 106 5.99 -9.83 -4.54
N ALA A 107 5.14 -10.26 -3.62
CA ALA A 107 3.70 -10.07 -3.71
C ALA A 107 3.32 -8.59 -3.74
N TYR A 108 3.99 -7.75 -2.94
CA TYR A 108 3.75 -6.32 -2.98
C TYR A 108 4.21 -5.69 -4.32
N MET A 109 5.30 -6.16 -4.88
CA MET A 109 5.73 -5.70 -6.22
C MET A 109 4.72 -6.08 -7.31
N GLU A 110 4.05 -7.22 -7.20
CA GLU A 110 2.95 -7.61 -8.10
C GLU A 110 1.76 -6.65 -7.95
N HIS A 111 1.39 -6.27 -6.73
CA HIS A 111 0.37 -5.24 -6.48
C HIS A 111 0.76 -3.88 -7.07
N ASN A 112 1.99 -3.45 -6.86
CA ASN A 112 2.49 -2.18 -7.42
C ASN A 112 2.46 -2.18 -8.96
N MET A 113 2.77 -3.31 -9.60
CA MET A 113 2.66 -3.47 -11.06
C MET A 113 1.20 -3.45 -11.55
N ALA A 114 0.27 -4.03 -10.79
CA ALA A 114 -1.16 -3.96 -11.09
C ALA A 114 -1.66 -2.52 -11.10
N TRP A 115 -1.27 -1.71 -10.10
CA TRP A 115 -1.54 -0.28 -10.08
C TRP A 115 -0.96 0.46 -11.28
N GLN A 116 0.31 0.23 -11.61
CA GLN A 116 0.93 0.87 -12.78
C GLN A 116 0.19 0.52 -14.06
N SER A 117 -0.19 -0.75 -14.24
CA SER A 117 -0.96 -1.22 -15.40
C SER A 117 -2.34 -0.56 -15.49
N TYR A 118 -3.04 -0.44 -14.35
CA TYR A 118 -4.33 0.23 -14.27
C TYR A 118 -4.22 1.71 -14.65
N LEU A 119 -3.29 2.44 -14.05
CA LEU A 119 -3.10 3.85 -14.35
C LEU A 119 -2.56 4.11 -15.78
N ASP A 120 -1.79 3.17 -16.34
CA ASP A 120 -1.36 3.27 -17.74
C ASP A 120 -2.54 3.18 -18.71
N ARG A 121 -3.53 2.33 -18.43
CA ARG A 121 -4.78 2.29 -19.19
C ARG A 121 -5.58 3.58 -19.01
N ALA A 122 -5.76 4.03 -17.76
CA ALA A 122 -6.51 5.25 -17.45
C ALA A 122 -5.85 6.53 -18.04
N ALA A 123 -4.54 6.57 -18.19
CA ALA A 123 -3.84 7.67 -18.86
C ALA A 123 -4.14 7.76 -20.38
N ASN A 124 -4.59 6.65 -20.98
CA ASN A 124 -4.99 6.60 -22.37
C ASN A 124 -6.51 6.70 -22.56
N ASP A 125 -7.29 6.31 -21.56
CA ASP A 125 -8.73 6.29 -21.58
C ASP A 125 -9.29 6.54 -20.17
N ALA A 126 -9.81 7.74 -19.90
CA ALA A 126 -10.35 8.12 -18.60
C ALA A 126 -11.54 7.25 -18.15
N ASP A 127 -12.25 6.58 -19.09
CA ASP A 127 -13.36 5.69 -18.76
C ASP A 127 -12.91 4.46 -17.95
N GLU A 128 -11.61 4.13 -17.95
CA GLU A 128 -11.02 3.09 -17.11
C GLU A 128 -11.26 3.34 -15.60
N PHE A 129 -11.37 4.60 -15.16
CA PHE A 129 -11.67 4.92 -13.76
C PHE A 129 -13.08 4.49 -13.32
N ALA A 130 -14.00 4.28 -14.26
CA ALA A 130 -15.35 3.77 -13.99
C ALA A 130 -15.41 2.23 -13.92
N LEU A 131 -14.30 1.53 -14.27
CA LEU A 131 -14.24 0.07 -14.26
C LEU A 131 -13.77 -0.48 -12.91
N PRO A 132 -14.19 -1.71 -12.55
CA PRO A 132 -13.72 -2.37 -11.35
C PRO A 132 -12.20 -2.59 -11.37
N GLN A 133 -11.56 -2.37 -10.22
CA GLN A 133 -10.11 -2.54 -10.04
C GLN A 133 -9.78 -3.95 -9.51
N ASP A 134 -10.38 -4.99 -10.12
CA ASP A 134 -10.31 -6.36 -9.59
C ASP A 134 -8.88 -6.89 -9.48
N GLU A 135 -8.00 -6.59 -10.44
CA GLU A 135 -6.60 -7.02 -10.42
C GLU A 135 -5.82 -6.33 -9.29
N VAL A 136 -6.02 -5.03 -9.11
CA VAL A 136 -5.40 -4.25 -8.03
C VAL A 136 -5.85 -4.80 -6.67
N ASN A 137 -7.15 -4.99 -6.49
CA ASN A 137 -7.70 -5.49 -5.23
C ASN A 137 -7.23 -6.93 -4.94
N SER A 138 -7.22 -7.81 -5.95
CA SER A 138 -6.81 -9.21 -5.75
C SER A 138 -5.34 -9.33 -5.39
N THR A 139 -4.46 -8.55 -6.00
CA THR A 139 -3.02 -8.56 -5.67
C THR A 139 -2.75 -7.98 -4.29
N PHE A 140 -3.50 -6.95 -3.86
CA PHE A 140 -3.42 -6.41 -2.51
C PHE A 140 -3.80 -7.44 -1.44
N LEU A 141 -4.96 -8.08 -1.61
CA LEU A 141 -5.42 -9.12 -0.70
C LEU A 141 -4.49 -10.35 -0.67
N ALA A 142 -3.82 -10.66 -1.79
CA ALA A 142 -2.85 -11.75 -1.84
C ALA A 142 -1.55 -11.42 -1.10
N ALA A 143 -1.16 -10.16 -0.99
CA ALA A 143 0.03 -9.73 -0.28
C ALA A 143 -0.13 -9.78 1.25
N GLU A 144 -1.31 -9.48 1.78
CA GLU A 144 -1.58 -9.38 3.22
C GLU A 144 -1.09 -10.60 4.04
N PRO A 145 -1.48 -11.85 3.74
CA PRO A 145 -1.05 -13.00 4.53
C PRO A 145 0.46 -13.18 4.53
N LEU A 146 1.15 -12.84 3.46
CA LEU A 146 2.61 -12.93 3.35
C LEU A 146 3.32 -11.88 4.22
N PHE A 147 2.76 -10.67 4.32
CA PHE A 147 3.27 -9.67 5.26
C PHE A 147 3.12 -10.12 6.70
N ARG A 148 1.96 -10.71 7.06
CA ARG A 148 1.71 -11.23 8.41
C ARG A 148 2.63 -12.39 8.76
N GLU A 149 2.92 -13.28 7.82
CA GLU A 149 3.86 -14.40 7.99
C GLU A 149 5.30 -13.90 8.15
N ALA A 150 5.68 -12.82 7.46
CA ALA A 150 7.01 -12.24 7.51
C ALA A 150 7.29 -11.45 8.80
N LEU A 151 6.29 -11.14 9.64
CA LEU A 151 6.47 -10.39 10.87
C LEU A 151 7.45 -11.10 11.82
N PRO A 152 8.44 -10.38 12.38
CA PRO A 152 9.35 -10.96 13.36
C PRO A 152 8.65 -11.17 14.71
N VAL A 153 9.04 -12.20 15.43
CA VAL A 153 8.52 -12.47 16.79
C VAL A 153 9.70 -12.53 17.76
N PRO A 154 9.76 -11.64 18.77
CA PRO A 154 8.88 -10.50 19.02
C PRO A 154 9.08 -9.36 18.02
N ASP A 155 8.00 -8.57 17.79
CA ASP A 155 8.02 -7.37 16.97
C ASP A 155 8.75 -6.22 17.70
N GLY A 156 9.80 -5.68 17.07
CA GLY A 156 10.66 -4.64 17.67
C GLY A 156 10.31 -3.21 17.30
N TYR A 157 9.44 -2.97 16.29
CA TYR A 157 9.15 -1.65 15.72
C TYR A 157 7.66 -1.39 15.50
N SER A 158 6.79 -2.03 16.27
CA SER A 158 5.33 -2.00 16.06
C SER A 158 4.94 -2.36 14.62
N LEU A 159 5.67 -3.28 14.01
CA LEU A 159 5.50 -3.67 12.61
C LEU A 159 4.13 -4.30 12.36
N ALA A 160 3.62 -5.06 13.33
CA ALA A 160 2.28 -5.64 13.24
C ALA A 160 1.20 -4.56 13.11
N GLU A 161 1.26 -3.51 13.93
CA GLU A 161 0.33 -2.39 13.86
C GLU A 161 0.43 -1.64 12.52
N ARG A 162 1.65 -1.41 12.03
CA ARG A 162 1.87 -0.75 10.74
C ARG A 162 1.36 -1.59 9.57
N VAL A 163 1.57 -2.91 9.60
CA VAL A 163 1.02 -3.83 8.60
C VAL A 163 -0.49 -3.84 8.67
N ASP A 164 -1.09 -3.83 9.86
CA ASP A 164 -2.54 -3.71 10.02
C ASP A 164 -3.09 -2.41 9.43
N LEU A 165 -2.37 -1.29 9.55
CA LEU A 165 -2.76 -0.01 8.95
C LEU A 165 -2.66 -0.02 7.42
N ILE A 166 -1.64 -0.67 6.85
CA ILE A 166 -1.50 -0.81 5.39
C ILE A 166 -2.69 -1.57 4.80
N PHE A 167 -3.10 -2.68 5.44
CA PHE A 167 -4.16 -3.55 4.97
C PHE A 167 -5.55 -3.27 5.60
N ALA A 168 -5.68 -2.16 6.33
CA ALA A 168 -6.98 -1.75 6.84
C ALA A 168 -7.93 -1.44 5.68
N GLU A 169 -9.12 -2.05 5.68
CA GLU A 169 -10.17 -1.62 4.78
C GLU A 169 -10.47 -0.14 5.04
N PRO A 170 -10.56 0.71 4.00
CA PRO A 170 -11.02 2.09 4.19
C PRO A 170 -12.39 2.04 4.87
N GLU A 171 -12.52 2.70 6.02
CA GLU A 171 -13.82 2.77 6.70
C GLU A 171 -14.86 3.27 5.69
N PRO A 172 -15.99 2.56 5.53
CA PRO A 172 -17.05 3.03 4.66
C PRO A 172 -17.41 4.43 5.14
N GLN A 173 -17.16 5.44 4.29
CA GLN A 173 -17.57 6.80 4.59
C GLN A 173 -19.05 6.73 4.91
N SER A 174 -19.40 6.89 6.18
CA SER A 174 -20.77 6.96 6.64
C SER A 174 -21.38 8.16 5.95
N ASN A 175 -22.10 7.89 4.89
CA ASN A 175 -22.90 8.86 4.16
C ASN A 175 -24.08 9.22 5.08
N GLU A 176 -23.79 9.89 6.21
CA GLU A 176 -24.80 10.58 7.00
C GLU A 176 -25.27 11.76 6.16
N GLY A 177 -26.10 11.42 5.17
CA GLY A 177 -26.89 12.41 4.46
C GLY A 177 -27.62 13.28 5.50
N PRO A 178 -27.80 14.60 5.23
CA PRO A 178 -28.44 15.50 6.18
C PRO A 178 -29.83 14.94 6.52
N THR A 179 -29.96 14.46 7.75
CA THR A 179 -31.23 14.02 8.33
C THR A 179 -32.19 15.17 8.14
N GLN A 180 -33.17 14.98 7.24
CA GLN A 180 -34.30 15.87 7.09
C GLN A 180 -34.95 16.12 8.45
N GLN A 181 -34.63 17.24 9.08
CA GLN A 181 -35.53 17.86 10.03
C GLN A 181 -36.72 18.45 9.27
N ALA A 182 -37.54 17.58 8.74
CA ALA A 182 -38.88 17.95 8.30
C ALA A 182 -39.85 17.45 9.36
N SER A 183 -40.54 18.40 9.93
CA SER A 183 -41.77 18.29 10.67
C SER A 183 -41.69 18.75 12.11
N LEU A 184 -42.27 19.92 12.31
CA LEU A 184 -43.40 20.16 13.19
C LEU A 184 -43.70 21.67 13.24
N ALA A 185 -44.44 22.12 12.24
CA ALA A 185 -45.25 23.31 12.37
C ALA A 185 -46.69 22.89 12.16
N GLN A 186 -47.39 22.61 13.24
CA GLN A 186 -48.85 22.76 13.35
C GLN A 186 -49.14 23.86 14.32
#